data_3325e39302227db472261b676ab3c16c
#
_entry.id   3325e39302227db472261b676ab3c16c
#
_cell.length_a   1.000
_cell.length_b   1.000
_cell.length_c   1.000
_cell.angle_alpha   90.00
_cell.angle_beta   90.00
_cell.angle_gamma   90.00
#
_symmetry.space_group_name_H-M   'P 1'
#
loop_
_entity.id
_entity.type
_entity.pdbx_description
1 polymer ?
#
loop_
_entity_poly.entity_id
_entity_poly.type
_entity_poly.pdbx_seq_one_letter_code
_entity_poly.pdbx_strand_id
1 'polypeptide(L)'
;MATKNNDRQRILIVDDEPDITIALKMHLEILGFQVDAFTDPVYALAQFKAGFYQLLILDIKMPEMNGFELYTEIKKKDNTVKVFFLTALSEMHDYDAFKKEVFPKEGERYFIAKPIENKDILKRINTVIAYTN
;
A
#
# COMPACT_ATOMS: atom_id res chain seq x y z
N MET A 1 -27.03 4.50 -2.14
CA MET A 1 -26.57 4.46 -2.07
C MET A 1 -25.37 4.72 -1.81
N ALA A 2 -25.00 5.31 -1.78
CA ALA A 2 -23.87 5.82 -1.55
C ALA A 2 -22.85 5.10 -0.90
N THR A 3 -23.06 4.33 -0.13
CA THR A 3 -22.09 3.62 0.53
C THR A 3 -21.23 2.82 -0.31
N LYS A 4 -21.49 2.83 -1.50
CA LYS A 4 -20.87 1.88 -2.34
C LYS A 4 -19.49 2.17 -2.73
N ASN A 5 -18.98 3.37 -2.42
CA ASN A 5 -17.66 3.70 -2.86
C ASN A 5 -16.59 2.80 -2.28
N ASN A 6 -16.66 2.50 -0.99
CA ASN A 6 -15.66 1.61 -0.40
C ASN A 6 -15.79 0.19 -0.93
N ASP A 7 -16.99 -0.23 -1.24
CA ASP A 7 -17.18 -1.56 -1.79
C ASP A 7 -16.49 -1.76 -3.11
N ARG A 8 -16.27 -0.69 -3.84
CA ARG A 8 -15.59 -0.77 -5.12
C ARG A 8 -14.13 -0.56 -5.06
N GLN A 9 -13.62 -0.14 -3.91
CA GLN A 9 -12.20 0.14 -3.77
C GLN A 9 -11.48 -1.08 -3.26
N ARG A 10 -10.49 -1.48 -4.03
CA ARG A 10 -9.73 -2.69 -3.73
C ARG A 10 -8.31 -2.32 -3.37
N ILE A 11 -7.84 -2.95 -2.32
CA ILE A 11 -6.51 -2.68 -1.78
C ILE A 11 -5.72 -3.98 -1.81
N LEU A 12 -4.48 -3.88 -2.26
CA LEU A 12 -3.54 -5.00 -2.23
C LEU A 12 -2.53 -4.73 -1.13
N ILE A 13 -2.40 -5.67 -0.20
CA ILE A 13 -1.43 -5.57 0.89
C ILE A 13 -0.35 -6.62 0.66
N VAL A 14 0.91 -6.21 0.74
CA VAL A 14 2.03 -7.16 0.69
C VAL A 14 2.99 -6.84 1.83
N ASP A 15 3.12 -7.76 2.77
CA ASP A 15 4.00 -7.61 3.93
C ASP A 15 4.38 -9.03 4.36
N ASP A 16 5.66 -9.31 4.49
CA ASP A 16 6.12 -10.66 4.78
C ASP A 16 5.83 -11.12 6.21
N GLU A 17 5.26 -10.26 7.03
CA GLU A 17 4.85 -10.60 8.40
C GLU A 17 3.36 -10.95 8.39
N PRO A 18 2.99 -12.25 8.55
CA PRO A 18 1.59 -12.65 8.45
C PRO A 18 0.67 -11.95 9.44
N ASP A 19 1.15 -11.71 10.65
CA ASP A 19 0.31 -11.07 11.67
C ASP A 19 -0.10 -9.67 11.24
N ILE A 20 0.80 -8.94 10.59
CA ILE A 20 0.50 -7.59 10.13
C ILE A 20 -0.49 -7.64 8.97
N THR A 21 -0.27 -8.54 8.01
CA THR A 21 -1.17 -8.63 6.87
C THR A 21 -2.58 -9.01 7.30
N ILE A 22 -2.70 -9.96 8.22
CA ILE A 22 -4.02 -10.41 8.67
C ILE A 22 -4.74 -9.29 9.41
N ALA A 23 -4.05 -8.65 10.35
CA ALA A 23 -4.67 -7.60 11.16
C ALA A 23 -5.11 -6.42 10.29
N LEU A 24 -4.24 -6.00 9.37
CA LEU A 24 -4.55 -4.87 8.52
C LEU A 24 -5.68 -5.19 7.56
N LYS A 25 -5.67 -6.40 6.98
CA LYS A 25 -6.75 -6.82 6.10
C LYS A 25 -8.09 -6.80 6.82
N MET A 26 -8.15 -7.38 8.01
CA MET A 26 -9.39 -7.40 8.77
C MET A 26 -9.89 -6.00 9.07
N HIS A 27 -8.99 -5.12 9.48
CA HIS A 27 -9.36 -3.75 9.81
C HIS A 27 -9.93 -3.02 8.59
N LEU A 28 -9.28 -3.14 7.45
CA LEU A 28 -9.72 -2.45 6.24
C LEU A 28 -11.03 -3.03 5.70
N GLU A 29 -11.22 -4.34 5.85
CA GLU A 29 -12.48 -4.93 5.43
C GLU A 29 -13.65 -4.45 6.28
N ILE A 30 -13.42 -4.25 7.58
CA ILE A 30 -14.44 -3.68 8.45
C ILE A 30 -14.81 -2.26 7.97
N LEU A 31 -13.85 -1.52 7.45
CA LEU A 31 -14.09 -0.18 6.93
C LEU A 31 -14.74 -0.16 5.55
N GLY A 32 -14.98 -1.34 4.95
CA GLY A 32 -15.71 -1.42 3.70
C GLY A 32 -14.88 -1.65 2.45
N PHE A 33 -13.57 -1.79 2.59
CA PHE A 33 -12.71 -2.05 1.43
C PHE A 33 -12.68 -3.54 1.11
N GLN A 34 -12.40 -3.84 -0.14
CA GLN A 34 -12.10 -5.20 -0.57
C GLN A 34 -10.59 -5.35 -0.58
N VAL A 35 -10.07 -6.38 0.08
CA VAL A 35 -8.64 -6.46 0.35
C VAL A 35 -8.11 -7.85 -0.01
N ASP A 36 -7.04 -7.86 -0.79
CA ASP A 36 -6.24 -9.06 -1.00
C ASP A 36 -4.91 -8.84 -0.29
N ALA A 37 -4.44 -9.83 0.43
CA ALA A 37 -3.22 -9.73 1.21
C ALA A 37 -2.30 -10.89 0.90
N PHE A 38 -1.03 -10.58 0.71
CA PHE A 38 -0.01 -11.57 0.40
C PHE A 38 1.20 -11.36 1.30
N THR A 39 1.89 -12.45 1.60
CA THR A 39 3.13 -12.36 2.36
C THR A 39 4.37 -12.59 1.49
N ASP A 40 4.18 -12.94 0.23
CA ASP A 40 5.27 -13.19 -0.71
C ASP A 40 5.17 -12.19 -1.86
N PRO A 41 6.14 -11.27 -1.99
CA PRO A 41 6.05 -10.23 -3.03
C PRO A 41 6.11 -10.79 -4.45
N VAL A 42 6.88 -11.86 -4.67
CA VAL A 42 6.98 -12.44 -6.00
C VAL A 42 5.64 -13.04 -6.41
N TYR A 43 5.00 -13.75 -5.49
CA TYR A 43 3.70 -14.32 -5.76
C TYR A 43 2.64 -13.22 -5.94
N ALA A 44 2.72 -12.17 -5.13
CA ALA A 44 1.79 -11.04 -5.27
C ALA A 44 1.89 -10.41 -6.65
N LEU A 45 3.12 -10.22 -7.14
CA LEU A 45 3.31 -9.68 -8.47
C LEU A 45 2.72 -10.59 -9.54
N ALA A 46 2.89 -11.90 -9.39
CA ALA A 46 2.34 -12.86 -10.35
C ALA A 46 0.82 -12.83 -10.37
N GLN A 47 0.19 -12.54 -9.23
CA GLN A 47 -1.27 -12.51 -9.13
C GLN A 47 -1.86 -11.14 -9.43
N PHE A 48 -1.04 -10.12 -9.57
CA PHE A 48 -1.51 -8.76 -9.77
C PHE A 48 -2.30 -8.64 -11.08
N LYS A 49 -3.43 -7.94 -11.01
CA LYS A 49 -4.27 -7.68 -12.18
C LYS A 49 -4.37 -6.19 -12.42
N ALA A 50 -3.98 -5.75 -13.59
CA ALA A 50 -4.07 -4.34 -13.97
C ALA A 50 -5.53 -3.88 -13.94
N GLY A 51 -5.74 -2.67 -13.44
CA GLY A 51 -7.09 -2.10 -13.40
C GLY A 51 -7.96 -2.61 -12.27
N PHE A 52 -7.42 -3.48 -11.43
CA PHE A 52 -8.22 -4.12 -10.39
C PHE A 52 -8.08 -3.45 -9.02
N TYR A 53 -6.91 -2.92 -8.70
CA TYR A 53 -6.65 -2.32 -7.40
C TYR A 53 -6.50 -0.80 -7.52
N GLN A 54 -7.00 -0.08 -6.52
CA GLN A 54 -6.84 1.36 -6.45
C GLN A 54 -5.65 1.75 -5.58
N LEU A 55 -5.29 0.90 -4.62
CA LEU A 55 -4.24 1.22 -3.66
C LEU A 55 -3.42 -0.01 -3.34
N LEU A 56 -2.11 0.20 -3.23
CA LEU A 56 -1.17 -0.81 -2.75
C LEU A 56 -0.68 -0.38 -1.38
N ILE A 57 -0.55 -1.33 -0.47
CA ILE A 57 0.11 -1.10 0.83
C ILE A 57 1.24 -2.11 0.89
N LEU A 58 2.46 -1.64 0.77
CA LEU A 58 3.63 -2.50 0.58
C LEU A 58 4.65 -2.29 1.67
N ASP A 59 5.07 -3.38 2.32
CA ASP A 59 6.21 -3.34 3.21
C ASP A 59 7.47 -3.10 2.38
N ILE A 60 8.42 -2.35 2.91
CA ILE A 60 9.65 -2.07 2.17
C ILE A 60 10.62 -3.24 2.26
N LYS A 61 10.91 -3.72 3.46
CA LYS A 61 11.91 -4.78 3.63
C LYS A 61 11.28 -6.16 3.61
N MET A 62 11.43 -6.83 2.49
CA MET A 62 10.93 -8.20 2.31
C MET A 62 12.01 -9.02 1.62
N PRO A 63 12.06 -10.34 1.88
CA PRO A 63 13.00 -11.20 1.16
C PRO A 63 12.72 -11.21 -0.32
N GLU A 64 13.76 -11.41 -1.13
CA GLU A 64 13.69 -11.58 -2.57
C GLU A 64 13.34 -10.34 -3.36
N MET A 65 12.31 -9.61 -2.98
CA MET A 65 11.90 -8.41 -3.68
C MET A 65 11.40 -7.42 -2.65
N ASN A 66 12.02 -6.24 -2.56
CA ASN A 66 11.57 -5.24 -1.60
C ASN A 66 10.37 -4.46 -2.15
N GLY A 67 9.78 -3.63 -1.29
CA GLY A 67 8.57 -2.90 -1.67
C GLY A 67 8.76 -1.95 -2.84
N PHE A 68 9.93 -1.33 -2.94
CA PHE A 68 10.20 -0.42 -4.06
C PHE A 68 10.29 -1.17 -5.37
N GLU A 69 10.95 -2.31 -5.35
CA GLU A 69 11.06 -3.15 -6.55
C GLU A 69 9.70 -3.66 -6.98
N LEU A 70 8.88 -4.09 -6.01
CA LEU A 70 7.54 -4.55 -6.30
C LEU A 70 6.70 -3.42 -6.90
N TYR A 71 6.77 -2.24 -6.31
CA TYR A 71 6.03 -1.09 -6.83
C TYR A 71 6.45 -0.77 -8.27
N THR A 72 7.75 -0.79 -8.54
CA THR A 72 8.26 -0.52 -9.88
C THR A 72 7.69 -1.50 -10.89
N GLU A 73 7.66 -2.79 -10.55
CA GLU A 73 7.13 -3.79 -11.46
C GLU A 73 5.62 -3.66 -11.65
N ILE A 74 4.89 -3.35 -10.58
CA ILE A 74 3.45 -3.17 -10.69
C ILE A 74 3.12 -1.96 -11.55
N LYS A 75 3.88 -0.87 -11.41
CA LYS A 75 3.65 0.34 -12.21
C LYS A 75 3.79 0.08 -13.70
N LYS A 76 4.60 -0.87 -14.08
CA LYS A 76 4.71 -1.22 -15.49
C LYS A 76 3.45 -1.86 -16.02
N LYS A 77 2.68 -2.49 -15.15
CA LYS A 77 1.43 -3.15 -15.54
C LYS A 77 0.23 -2.21 -15.40
N ASP A 78 0.28 -1.28 -14.45
CA ASP A 78 -0.83 -0.39 -14.16
C ASP A 78 -0.27 0.86 -13.48
N ASN A 79 -0.11 1.93 -14.25
CA ASN A 79 0.48 3.14 -13.71
C ASN A 79 -0.52 4.03 -12.97
N THR A 80 -1.75 3.57 -12.77
CA THR A 80 -2.75 4.37 -12.06
C THR A 80 -2.87 4.04 -10.59
N VAL A 81 -2.22 2.96 -10.12
CA VAL A 81 -2.34 2.56 -8.71
C VAL A 81 -1.67 3.59 -7.81
N LYS A 82 -2.24 3.77 -6.64
CA LYS A 82 -1.64 4.57 -5.57
C LYS A 82 -0.91 3.65 -4.62
N VAL A 83 -0.03 4.18 -3.80
CA VAL A 83 0.77 3.35 -2.92
C VAL A 83 1.00 3.98 -1.56
N PHE A 84 1.02 3.15 -0.53
CA PHE A 84 1.64 3.45 0.75
C PHE A 84 2.75 2.44 0.99
N PHE A 85 3.89 2.91 1.46
CA PHE A 85 4.98 2.04 1.89
C PHE A 85 4.99 1.96 3.41
N LEU A 86 5.08 0.74 3.93
CA LEU A 86 5.18 0.51 5.37
C LEU A 86 6.64 0.33 5.75
N THR A 87 7.07 0.98 6.81
CA THR A 87 8.45 0.88 7.26
C THR A 87 8.51 1.02 8.78
N ALA A 88 9.56 0.47 9.39
CA ALA A 88 9.78 0.69 10.81
C ALA A 88 10.07 2.17 11.05
N LEU A 89 9.57 2.70 12.15
CA LEU A 89 9.77 4.11 12.46
C LEU A 89 11.26 4.47 12.47
N SER A 90 12.10 3.59 12.99
CA SER A 90 13.53 3.83 13.07
C SER A 90 14.20 3.91 11.69
N GLU A 91 13.51 3.47 10.65
CA GLU A 91 14.08 3.45 9.30
C GLU A 91 13.44 4.48 8.37
N MET A 92 12.60 5.35 8.91
CA MET A 92 11.88 6.30 8.06
C MET A 92 12.78 7.19 7.22
N HIS A 93 13.95 7.54 7.75
CA HIS A 93 14.87 8.41 7.02
C HIS A 93 15.83 7.68 6.11
N ASP A 94 15.85 6.35 6.16
CA ASP A 94 16.75 5.57 5.32
C ASP A 94 16.42 5.70 3.84
N TYR A 95 15.20 6.16 3.54
CA TYR A 95 14.71 6.18 2.16
C TYR A 95 14.47 7.59 1.63
N ASP A 96 15.11 8.58 2.24
CA ASP A 96 14.88 9.97 1.85
C ASP A 96 15.24 10.24 0.38
N ALA A 97 16.33 9.64 -0.10
CA ALA A 97 16.72 9.84 -1.50
C ALA A 97 15.67 9.26 -2.45
N PHE A 98 15.15 8.08 -2.12
CA PHE A 98 14.10 7.47 -2.94
C PHE A 98 12.83 8.33 -2.94
N LYS A 99 12.47 8.87 -1.77
CA LYS A 99 11.29 9.72 -1.68
C LYS A 99 11.40 10.92 -2.60
N LYS A 100 12.57 11.55 -2.61
CA LYS A 100 12.77 12.74 -3.45
C LYS A 100 12.73 12.40 -4.93
N GLU A 101 13.23 11.24 -5.29
CA GLU A 101 13.29 10.86 -6.70
C GLU A 101 11.91 10.46 -7.21
N VAL A 102 11.18 9.65 -6.46
CA VAL A 102 9.93 9.07 -6.92
C VAL A 102 8.73 9.96 -6.60
N PHE A 103 8.78 10.63 -5.44
CA PHE A 103 7.71 11.51 -5.00
C PHE A 103 8.30 12.88 -4.66
N PRO A 104 8.67 13.68 -5.67
CA PRO A 104 9.36 14.94 -5.41
C PRO A 104 8.56 15.93 -4.57
N LYS A 105 7.24 15.77 -4.52
CA LYS A 105 6.41 16.63 -3.68
C LYS A 105 5.72 15.79 -2.63
N GLU A 106 5.90 16.18 -1.37
CA GLU A 106 5.18 15.56 -0.27
C GLU A 106 5.37 14.05 -0.18
N GLY A 107 6.58 13.59 -0.42
CA GLY A 107 6.88 12.17 -0.37
C GLY A 107 6.50 11.50 0.94
N GLU A 108 6.50 12.25 2.04
CA GLU A 108 6.18 11.70 3.35
C GLU A 108 4.78 11.12 3.42
N ARG A 109 3.85 11.63 2.62
CA ARG A 109 2.46 11.14 2.68
C ARG A 109 2.32 9.70 2.21
N TYR A 110 3.31 9.19 1.50
CA TYR A 110 3.25 7.84 0.97
C TYR A 110 3.95 6.81 1.86
N PHE A 111 4.45 7.24 3.01
CA PHE A 111 5.15 6.35 3.93
C PHE A 111 4.42 6.30 5.26
N ILE A 112 4.19 5.10 5.76
CA ILE A 112 3.49 4.89 7.03
C ILE A 112 4.40 4.08 7.93
N ALA A 113 4.63 4.60 9.14
CA ALA A 113 5.45 3.90 10.12
C ALA A 113 4.65 2.77 10.78
N LYS A 114 5.31 1.66 11.02
CA LYS A 114 4.74 0.58 11.81
C LYS A 114 5.02 0.84 13.28
N PRO A 115 4.12 0.47 14.17
CA PRO A 115 2.81 -0.13 13.94
C PRO A 115 1.82 0.91 13.42
N ILE A 116 0.89 0.47 12.59
CA ILE A 116 -0.07 1.38 11.98
C ILE A 116 -1.13 1.77 12.98
N GLU A 117 -1.37 3.10 13.08
CA GLU A 117 -2.42 3.60 13.94
C GLU A 117 -3.75 3.45 13.23
N ASN A 118 -4.61 2.59 13.77
CA ASN A 118 -5.85 2.24 13.11
C ASN A 118 -6.77 3.43 12.84
N LYS A 119 -6.82 4.37 13.77
CA LYS A 119 -7.76 5.47 13.63
C LYS A 119 -7.40 6.44 12.51
N ASP A 120 -6.15 6.44 12.09
CA ASP A 120 -5.71 7.38 11.06
C ASP A 120 -5.66 6.77 9.67
N ILE A 121 -5.70 5.44 9.57
CA ILE A 121 -5.48 4.79 8.29
C ILE A 121 -6.55 5.14 7.27
N LEU A 122 -7.81 5.18 7.69
CA LEU A 122 -8.90 5.48 6.76
C LEU A 122 -8.76 6.88 6.19
N LYS A 123 -8.42 7.83 7.04
CA LYS A 123 -8.26 9.21 6.58
C LYS A 123 -7.14 9.31 5.56
N ARG A 124 -6.02 8.64 5.82
CA ARG A 124 -4.89 8.67 4.91
C ARG A 124 -5.21 7.99 3.58
N ILE A 125 -5.93 6.87 3.63
CA ILE A 125 -6.32 6.16 2.42
C ILE A 125 -7.23 7.05 1.58
N ASN A 126 -8.23 7.64 2.19
CA ASN A 126 -9.16 8.48 1.45
C ASN A 126 -8.46 9.67 0.82
N THR A 127 -7.49 10.26 1.52
CA THR A 127 -6.73 11.38 0.99
C THR A 127 -5.94 10.98 -0.25
N VAL A 128 -5.25 9.85 -0.18
CA VAL A 128 -4.43 9.40 -1.30
C VAL A 128 -5.30 9.02 -2.50
N ILE A 129 -6.39 8.32 -2.28
CA ILE A 129 -7.28 7.94 -3.37
C ILE A 129 -7.90 9.17 -4.01
N ALA A 130 -8.24 10.18 -3.23
CA ALA A 130 -8.82 11.40 -3.77
C ALA A 130 -7.86 12.18 -4.67
N TYR A 131 -6.56 11.97 -4.51
CA TYR A 131 -5.58 12.65 -5.35
C TYR A 131 -5.32 11.94 -6.65
N THR A 132 -6.16 11.03 -7.03
CA THR A 132 -5.92 10.29 -8.25
C THR A 132 -6.11 11.14 -9.48
N ASN A 133 -6.73 12.24 -9.35
CA ASN A 133 -6.88 13.10 -10.51
C ASN A 133 -5.78 14.12 -10.61
#